data_e4fbcca9791c70722706c292070d9521
#
_entry.id   e4fbcca9791c70722706c292070d9521
#
_cell.length_a   1.000
_cell.length_b   1.000
_cell.length_c   1.000
_cell.angle_alpha   90.00
_cell.angle_beta   90.00
_cell.angle_gamma   90.00
#
_symmetry.space_group_name_H-M   'P 1'
#
loop_
_entity.id
_entity.type
_entity.pdbx_description
1 polymer ?
#
loop_
_entity_poly.entity_id
_entity_poly.type
_entity_poly.pdbx_seq_one_letter_code
_entity_poly.pdbx_strand_id
1 'polypeptide(L)'
;RLCRVFADCKEVTNSTPEKMARLGIGYVPEGRGVFPNLSVKENLLMSARAGLDGSRGWTYERVLETFPRLKERLSNGGDQLSGGEQQMVSIGRALMTNPRLMILDEATEGLAPLVVAEIWRVIAQIRETGISTLIVDRDYKKVLAHTDKAVVMEKGRLALQAESADLQQQPEKLSALLGV
;
A
#
# COMPACT_ATOMS: atom_id res chain seq x y z
N ARG A 1 -25.03 -1.20 12.17
CA ARG A 1 -25.24 -1.81 10.82
C ARG A 1 -23.93 -2.43 10.39
N LEU A 2 -23.92 -3.75 10.18
CA LEU A 2 -22.78 -4.43 9.57
C LEU A 2 -22.61 -3.89 8.14
N CYS A 3 -21.47 -3.24 7.87
CA CYS A 3 -21.10 -2.92 6.49
C CYS A 3 -20.83 -4.22 5.74
N ARG A 4 -21.36 -4.33 4.54
CA ARG A 4 -21.06 -5.45 3.63
C ARG A 4 -19.91 -5.04 2.72
N VAL A 5 -18.92 -5.90 2.62
CA VAL A 5 -17.73 -5.70 1.78
C VAL A 5 -17.77 -6.70 0.63
N PHE A 6 -17.51 -6.21 -0.57
CA PHE A 6 -17.48 -7.03 -1.78
C PHE A 6 -16.12 -6.89 -2.48
N ALA A 7 -15.61 -8.01 -3.00
CA ALA A 7 -14.47 -8.05 -3.90
C ALA A 7 -14.84 -8.92 -5.10
N ASP A 8 -14.67 -8.42 -6.33
CA ASP A 8 -15.09 -9.08 -7.57
C ASP A 8 -16.54 -9.63 -7.50
N CYS A 9 -17.49 -8.79 -7.07
CA CYS A 9 -18.91 -9.12 -6.90
C CYS A 9 -19.21 -10.24 -5.89
N LYS A 10 -18.21 -10.71 -5.14
CA LYS A 10 -18.38 -11.70 -4.06
C LYS A 10 -18.35 -11.02 -2.71
N GLU A 11 -19.29 -11.39 -1.83
CA GLU A 11 -19.28 -10.86 -0.47
C GLU A 11 -18.11 -11.45 0.34
N VAL A 12 -17.33 -10.56 0.94
CA VAL A 12 -16.12 -10.91 1.72
C VAL A 12 -16.16 -10.35 3.14
N THR A 13 -17.32 -9.91 3.59
CA THR A 13 -17.55 -9.18 4.85
C THR A 13 -16.88 -9.79 6.09
N ASN A 14 -16.89 -11.12 6.22
CA ASN A 14 -16.29 -11.84 7.35
C ASN A 14 -15.17 -12.79 6.87
N SER A 15 -14.50 -12.45 5.78
CA SER A 15 -13.43 -13.29 5.26
C SER A 15 -12.16 -13.17 6.10
N THR A 16 -11.46 -14.29 6.26
CA THR A 16 -10.16 -14.31 6.95
C THR A 16 -9.08 -13.61 6.11
N PRO A 17 -7.99 -13.13 6.72
CA PRO A 17 -6.86 -12.54 5.99
C PRO A 17 -6.32 -13.45 4.89
N GLU A 18 -6.23 -14.76 5.13
CA GLU A 18 -5.77 -15.73 4.13
C GLU A 18 -6.71 -15.79 2.93
N LYS A 19 -8.02 -15.72 3.15
CA LYS A 19 -9.01 -15.70 2.07
C LYS A 19 -8.89 -14.43 1.26
N MET A 20 -8.71 -13.27 1.91
CA MET A 20 -8.48 -11.99 1.24
C MET A 20 -7.20 -12.01 0.41
N ALA A 21 -6.12 -12.55 0.98
CA ALA A 21 -4.87 -12.71 0.27
C ALA A 21 -5.01 -13.63 -0.96
N ARG A 22 -5.79 -14.73 -0.86
CA ARG A 22 -6.12 -15.62 -1.99
C ARG A 22 -7.00 -14.99 -3.05
N LEU A 23 -7.66 -13.88 -2.77
CA LEU A 23 -8.38 -13.07 -3.76
C LEU A 23 -7.48 -12.05 -4.47
N GLY A 24 -6.16 -12.12 -4.26
CA GLY A 24 -5.19 -11.23 -4.89
C GLY A 24 -5.14 -9.84 -4.24
N ILE A 25 -5.44 -9.74 -2.94
CA ILE A 25 -5.33 -8.49 -2.20
C ILE A 25 -4.00 -8.51 -1.44
N GLY A 26 -3.14 -7.55 -1.75
CA GLY A 26 -1.94 -7.23 -0.99
C GLY A 26 -2.25 -6.13 0.03
N TYR A 27 -1.74 -6.25 1.26
CA TYR A 27 -1.98 -5.28 2.32
C TYR A 27 -0.68 -4.82 2.97
N VAL A 28 -0.52 -3.51 3.07
CA VAL A 28 0.58 -2.84 3.75
C VAL A 28 -0.02 -2.11 4.95
N PRO A 29 0.16 -2.63 6.18
CA PRO A 29 -0.40 -2.03 7.39
C PRO A 29 0.41 -0.82 7.86
N GLU A 30 -0.22 0.07 8.63
CA GLU A 30 0.41 1.19 9.36
C GLU A 30 1.63 0.73 10.18
N GLY A 31 1.52 -0.39 10.90
CA GLY A 31 2.58 -0.96 11.74
C GLY A 31 3.69 -1.70 10.97
N ARG A 32 3.79 -1.56 9.63
CA ARG A 32 4.78 -2.14 8.72
C ARG A 32 4.78 -3.68 8.65
N GLY A 33 4.51 -4.39 9.75
CA GLY A 33 4.37 -5.85 9.81
C GLY A 33 5.61 -6.65 9.39
N VAL A 34 6.82 -6.08 9.54
CA VAL A 34 8.07 -6.76 9.26
C VAL A 34 8.38 -7.79 10.35
N PHE A 35 8.83 -8.97 9.97
CA PHE A 35 9.28 -10.00 10.92
C PHE A 35 10.68 -9.65 11.43
N PRO A 36 10.85 -9.31 12.73
CA PRO A 36 12.10 -8.80 13.26
C PRO A 36 13.23 -9.83 13.21
N ASN A 37 12.89 -11.10 13.41
CA ASN A 37 13.84 -12.22 13.49
C ASN A 37 14.22 -12.81 12.10
N LEU A 38 13.62 -12.31 11.03
CA LEU A 38 13.96 -12.72 9.66
C LEU A 38 14.78 -11.63 8.98
N SER A 39 15.74 -12.04 8.16
CA SER A 39 16.47 -11.13 7.29
C SER A 39 15.56 -10.46 6.27
N VAL A 40 16.01 -9.34 5.67
CA VAL A 40 15.28 -8.69 4.55
C VAL A 40 14.96 -9.70 3.45
N LYS A 41 15.96 -10.52 3.07
CA LYS A 41 15.78 -11.56 2.06
C LYS A 41 14.66 -12.54 2.43
N GLU A 42 14.68 -13.06 3.64
CA GLU A 42 13.64 -14.01 4.12
C GLU A 42 12.28 -13.36 4.22
N ASN A 43 12.20 -12.11 4.75
CA ASN A 43 10.96 -11.35 4.78
C ASN A 43 10.33 -11.21 3.40
N LEU A 44 11.10 -10.97 2.35
CA LEU A 44 10.60 -10.86 0.99
C LEU A 44 10.19 -12.23 0.43
N LEU A 45 11.08 -13.23 0.50
CA LEU A 45 10.87 -14.52 -0.14
C LEU A 45 9.70 -15.32 0.45
N MET A 46 9.44 -15.21 1.77
CA MET A 46 8.31 -15.90 2.41
C MET A 46 6.95 -15.51 1.84
N SER A 47 6.85 -14.33 1.22
CA SER A 47 5.61 -13.82 0.62
C SER A 47 5.48 -14.15 -0.87
N ALA A 48 6.54 -14.70 -1.48
CA ALA A 48 6.61 -14.92 -2.92
C ALA A 48 5.59 -15.94 -3.41
N ARG A 49 4.71 -15.52 -4.30
CA ARG A 49 3.75 -16.40 -4.99
C ARG A 49 3.35 -15.83 -6.35
N ALA A 50 2.81 -16.68 -7.21
CA ALA A 50 2.17 -16.24 -8.44
C ALA A 50 0.86 -15.49 -8.15
N GLY A 51 0.51 -14.54 -9.01
CA GLY A 51 -0.79 -13.90 -9.03
C GLY A 51 -1.92 -14.88 -9.36
N LEU A 52 -3.17 -14.42 -9.28
CA LEU A 52 -4.35 -15.25 -9.56
C LEU A 52 -4.40 -15.77 -11.00
N ASP A 53 -3.82 -15.06 -11.92
CA ASP A 53 -3.67 -15.38 -13.34
C ASP A 53 -2.40 -16.17 -13.66
N GLY A 54 -1.65 -16.58 -12.62
CA GLY A 54 -0.36 -17.26 -12.76
C GLY A 54 0.80 -16.31 -13.06
N SER A 55 0.57 -15.00 -13.18
CA SER A 55 1.63 -14.01 -13.43
C SER A 55 2.66 -13.96 -12.30
N ARG A 56 3.90 -13.59 -12.67
CA ARG A 56 5.01 -13.34 -11.75
C ARG A 56 5.71 -12.04 -12.11
N GLY A 57 4.91 -11.00 -12.34
CA GLY A 57 5.41 -9.67 -12.73
C GLY A 57 6.26 -9.01 -11.65
N TRP A 58 5.98 -9.29 -10.38
CA TRP A 58 6.78 -8.84 -9.24
C TRP A 58 7.61 -10.01 -8.71
N THR A 59 8.87 -10.03 -9.12
CA THR A 59 9.89 -10.97 -8.65
C THR A 59 10.73 -10.34 -7.55
N TYR A 60 11.53 -11.16 -6.87
CA TYR A 60 12.49 -10.71 -5.87
C TYR A 60 13.47 -9.66 -6.46
N GLU A 61 13.97 -9.93 -7.65
CA GLU A 61 14.90 -9.05 -8.36
C GLU A 61 14.25 -7.68 -8.65
N ARG A 62 13.01 -7.70 -9.15
CA ARG A 62 12.26 -6.47 -9.44
C ARG A 62 11.98 -5.65 -8.18
N VAL A 63 11.67 -6.29 -7.06
CA VAL A 63 11.51 -5.58 -5.78
C VAL A 63 12.82 -4.92 -5.36
N LEU A 64 13.96 -5.59 -5.52
CA LEU A 64 15.27 -5.01 -5.20
C LEU A 64 15.69 -3.89 -6.17
N GLU A 65 15.25 -3.94 -7.43
CA GLU A 65 15.43 -2.84 -8.39
C GLU A 65 14.58 -1.63 -8.01
N THR A 66 13.37 -1.88 -7.53
CA THR A 66 12.44 -0.83 -7.08
C THR A 66 12.91 -0.15 -5.80
N PHE A 67 13.51 -0.92 -4.88
CA PHE A 67 14.06 -0.46 -3.61
C PHE A 67 15.57 -0.78 -3.49
N PRO A 68 16.46 -0.02 -4.17
CA PRO A 68 17.90 -0.33 -4.20
C PRO A 68 18.54 -0.38 -2.81
N ARG A 69 18.05 0.40 -1.85
CA ARG A 69 18.54 0.41 -0.46
C ARG A 69 18.42 -0.96 0.21
N LEU A 70 17.44 -1.77 -0.16
CA LEU A 70 17.27 -3.11 0.40
C LEU A 70 18.38 -4.07 -0.03
N LYS A 71 19.04 -3.83 -1.18
CA LYS A 71 20.18 -4.65 -1.64
C LYS A 71 21.34 -4.63 -0.65
N GLU A 72 21.56 -3.49 0.00
CA GLU A 72 22.66 -3.33 0.97
C GLU A 72 22.32 -3.93 2.34
N ARG A 73 21.06 -4.31 2.55
CA ARG A 73 20.49 -4.77 3.82
C ARG A 73 20.00 -6.20 3.80
N LEU A 74 20.28 -6.98 2.76
CA LEU A 74 19.67 -8.31 2.54
C LEU A 74 19.87 -9.29 3.69
N SER A 75 20.98 -9.22 4.38
CA SER A 75 21.31 -10.07 5.54
C SER A 75 20.90 -9.48 6.89
N ASN A 76 20.49 -8.20 6.94
CA ASN A 76 20.07 -7.56 8.17
C ASN A 76 18.72 -8.11 8.63
N GLY A 77 18.55 -8.31 9.95
CA GLY A 77 17.27 -8.62 10.56
C GLY A 77 16.27 -7.45 10.43
N GLY A 78 14.98 -7.75 10.45
CA GLY A 78 13.94 -6.74 10.35
C GLY A 78 13.97 -5.68 11.46
N ASP A 79 14.49 -6.04 12.65
CA ASP A 79 14.70 -5.16 13.80
C ASP A 79 15.92 -4.22 13.64
N GLN A 80 16.83 -4.53 12.72
CA GLN A 80 18.03 -3.73 12.43
C GLN A 80 17.78 -2.66 11.35
N LEU A 81 16.57 -2.59 10.81
CA LEU A 81 16.20 -1.68 9.75
C LEU A 81 15.67 -0.34 10.31
N SER A 82 15.99 0.75 9.62
CA SER A 82 15.29 2.02 9.83
C SER A 82 13.81 1.90 9.51
N GLY A 83 12.99 2.80 10.05
CA GLY A 83 11.55 2.80 9.76
C GLY A 83 11.22 2.86 8.27
N GLY A 84 12.00 3.60 7.49
CA GLY A 84 11.84 3.67 6.03
C GLY A 84 12.20 2.36 5.32
N GLU A 85 13.29 1.69 5.72
CA GLU A 85 13.67 0.39 5.19
C GLU A 85 12.64 -0.69 5.54
N GLN A 86 12.10 -0.66 6.77
CA GLN A 86 11.01 -1.54 7.17
C GLN A 86 9.76 -1.34 6.29
N GLN A 87 9.43 -0.08 5.98
CA GLN A 87 8.30 0.23 5.10
C GLN A 87 8.53 -0.28 3.67
N MET A 88 9.77 -0.14 3.14
CA MET A 88 10.13 -0.70 1.83
C MET A 88 10.01 -2.23 1.82
N VAL A 89 10.42 -2.91 2.89
CA VAL A 89 10.24 -4.37 3.04
C VAL A 89 8.76 -4.73 3.08
N SER A 90 7.93 -3.98 3.81
CA SER A 90 6.47 -4.21 3.89
C SER A 90 5.81 -4.10 2.52
N ILE A 91 6.11 -3.02 1.78
CA ILE A 91 5.60 -2.82 0.41
C ILE A 91 6.13 -3.95 -0.51
N GLY A 92 7.43 -4.25 -0.44
CA GLY A 92 8.03 -5.32 -1.22
C GLY A 92 7.38 -6.69 -0.99
N ARG A 93 7.07 -7.03 0.26
CA ARG A 93 6.34 -8.26 0.62
C ARG A 93 4.95 -8.30 0.00
N ALA A 94 4.21 -7.20 0.04
CA ALA A 94 2.89 -7.12 -0.58
C ALA A 94 3.01 -7.31 -2.10
N LEU A 95 4.00 -6.69 -2.76
CA LEU A 95 4.26 -6.84 -4.19
C LEU A 95 4.64 -8.27 -4.59
N MET A 96 5.46 -8.95 -3.77
CA MET A 96 5.86 -10.35 -3.99
C MET A 96 4.67 -11.33 -4.04
N THR A 97 3.50 -10.93 -3.55
CA THR A 97 2.26 -11.71 -3.70
C THR A 97 1.62 -11.59 -5.08
N ASN A 98 2.16 -10.74 -5.97
CA ASN A 98 1.59 -10.40 -7.28
C ASN A 98 0.10 -10.05 -7.18
N PRO A 99 -0.26 -8.99 -6.42
CA PRO A 99 -1.64 -8.68 -6.12
C PRO A 99 -2.35 -8.02 -7.31
N ARG A 100 -3.69 -8.13 -7.36
CA ARG A 100 -4.55 -7.35 -8.26
C ARG A 100 -4.97 -6.02 -7.62
N LEU A 101 -5.12 -6.02 -6.30
CA LEU A 101 -5.42 -4.84 -5.49
C LEU A 101 -4.38 -4.73 -4.38
N MET A 102 -3.82 -3.55 -4.20
CA MET A 102 -2.92 -3.23 -3.10
C MET A 102 -3.55 -2.18 -2.19
N ILE A 103 -3.67 -2.51 -0.91
CA ILE A 103 -4.15 -1.59 0.11
C ILE A 103 -2.95 -1.06 0.88
N LEU A 104 -2.80 0.26 0.93
CA LEU A 104 -1.73 0.97 1.65
C LEU A 104 -2.38 1.80 2.76
N ASP A 105 -2.11 1.43 4.00
CA ASP A 105 -2.69 2.04 5.19
C ASP A 105 -1.63 2.84 5.94
N GLU A 106 -1.73 4.18 5.85
CA GLU A 106 -0.79 5.16 6.40
C GLU A 106 0.70 4.82 6.09
N ALA A 107 0.96 4.45 4.82
CA ALA A 107 2.25 3.90 4.40
C ALA A 107 3.42 4.91 4.48
N THR A 108 3.14 6.20 4.69
CA THR A 108 4.15 7.26 4.77
C THR A 108 4.30 7.89 6.15
N GLU A 109 3.48 7.47 7.13
CA GLU A 109 3.47 8.08 8.45
C GLU A 109 4.78 7.87 9.22
N GLY A 110 5.26 8.95 9.85
CA GLY A 110 6.46 8.93 10.70
C GLY A 110 7.78 8.70 9.95
N LEU A 111 7.80 8.89 8.63
CA LEU A 111 8.99 8.69 7.79
C LEU A 111 9.65 10.02 7.42
N ALA A 112 10.96 9.98 7.18
CA ALA A 112 11.71 11.13 6.70
C ALA A 112 11.23 11.56 5.30
N PRO A 113 11.23 12.88 4.97
CA PRO A 113 10.68 13.40 3.71
C PRO A 113 11.24 12.75 2.44
N LEU A 114 12.51 12.40 2.40
CA LEU A 114 13.13 11.72 1.26
C LEU A 114 12.58 10.30 1.07
N VAL A 115 12.31 9.59 2.16
CA VAL A 115 11.72 8.24 2.13
C VAL A 115 10.25 8.33 1.68
N VAL A 116 9.50 9.32 2.18
CA VAL A 116 8.13 9.59 1.75
C VAL A 116 8.08 9.82 0.25
N ALA A 117 8.97 10.67 -0.30
CA ALA A 117 9.04 10.92 -1.74
C ALA A 117 9.34 9.63 -2.54
N GLU A 118 10.24 8.79 -2.04
CA GLU A 118 10.57 7.50 -2.66
C GLU A 118 9.37 6.55 -2.67
N ILE A 119 8.63 6.45 -1.56
CA ILE A 119 7.43 5.61 -1.48
C ILE A 119 6.35 6.08 -2.47
N TRP A 120 6.08 7.38 -2.56
CA TRP A 120 5.11 7.91 -3.53
C TRP A 120 5.52 7.64 -4.98
N ARG A 121 6.82 7.75 -5.31
CA ARG A 121 7.36 7.37 -6.61
C ARG A 121 7.08 5.89 -6.90
N VAL A 122 7.30 5.01 -5.93
CA VAL A 122 7.03 3.57 -6.07
C VAL A 122 5.53 3.30 -6.24
N ILE A 123 4.66 3.98 -5.49
CA ILE A 123 3.20 3.86 -5.64
C ILE A 123 2.78 4.22 -7.09
N ALA A 124 3.35 5.29 -7.66
CA ALA A 124 3.10 5.64 -9.05
C ALA A 124 3.53 4.52 -10.02
N GLN A 125 4.72 3.95 -9.82
CA GLN A 125 5.19 2.81 -10.63
C GLN A 125 4.30 1.57 -10.49
N ILE A 126 3.80 1.28 -9.29
CA ILE A 126 2.88 0.16 -9.06
C ILE A 126 1.60 0.34 -9.90
N ARG A 127 1.03 1.54 -9.91
CA ARG A 127 -0.16 1.86 -10.71
C ARG A 127 0.07 1.66 -12.21
N GLU A 128 1.24 2.04 -12.73
CA GLU A 128 1.62 1.82 -14.13
C GLU A 128 1.64 0.33 -14.53
N THR A 129 1.79 -0.58 -13.56
CA THR A 129 1.73 -2.03 -13.80
C THR A 129 0.30 -2.58 -13.90
N GLY A 130 -0.73 -1.73 -13.72
CA GLY A 130 -2.14 -2.13 -13.74
C GLY A 130 -2.67 -2.68 -12.42
N ILE A 131 -1.88 -2.67 -11.35
CA ILE A 131 -2.35 -3.00 -10.00
C ILE A 131 -3.25 -1.88 -9.49
N SER A 132 -4.49 -2.21 -9.12
CA SER A 132 -5.37 -1.26 -8.44
C SER A 132 -4.82 -0.91 -7.06
N THR A 133 -4.91 0.35 -6.65
CA THR A 133 -4.44 0.79 -5.33
C THR A 133 -5.57 1.45 -4.54
N LEU A 134 -5.69 1.09 -3.27
CA LEU A 134 -6.48 1.80 -2.27
C LEU A 134 -5.51 2.40 -1.25
N ILE A 135 -5.48 3.72 -1.17
CA ILE A 135 -4.52 4.45 -0.34
C ILE A 135 -5.28 5.18 0.77
N VAL A 136 -4.91 4.92 2.00
CA VAL A 136 -5.33 5.69 3.18
C VAL A 136 -4.11 6.43 3.69
N ASP A 137 -4.15 7.76 3.68
CA ASP A 137 -3.04 8.60 4.14
C ASP A 137 -3.57 9.96 4.60
N ARG A 138 -2.85 10.62 5.52
CA ARG A 138 -3.19 11.96 6.05
C ARG A 138 -2.80 13.07 5.08
N ASP A 139 -1.79 12.86 4.23
CA ASP A 139 -1.41 13.81 3.20
C ASP A 139 -2.36 13.74 2.00
N TYR A 140 -3.56 14.32 2.18
CA TYR A 140 -4.57 14.33 1.14
C TYR A 140 -4.09 14.92 -0.20
N LYS A 141 -3.12 15.86 -0.17
CA LYS A 141 -2.57 16.46 -1.39
C LYS A 141 -1.80 15.41 -2.20
N LYS A 142 -1.01 14.58 -1.52
CA LYS A 142 -0.31 13.46 -2.14
C LYS A 142 -1.27 12.38 -2.61
N VAL A 143 -2.28 12.05 -1.80
CA VAL A 143 -3.33 11.09 -2.20
C VAL A 143 -3.99 11.55 -3.49
N LEU A 144 -4.47 12.79 -3.57
CA LEU A 144 -5.13 13.33 -4.77
C LEU A 144 -4.21 13.37 -5.99
N ALA A 145 -2.91 13.62 -5.81
CA ALA A 145 -1.94 13.64 -6.90
C ALA A 145 -1.65 12.24 -7.49
N HIS A 146 -1.95 11.17 -6.74
CA HIS A 146 -1.59 9.80 -7.11
C HIS A 146 -2.80 8.86 -7.24
N THR A 147 -4.03 9.37 -7.20
CA THR A 147 -5.25 8.57 -7.32
C THR A 147 -6.20 9.15 -8.35
N ASP A 148 -7.06 8.32 -8.91
CA ASP A 148 -8.09 8.74 -9.87
C ASP A 148 -9.31 9.27 -9.13
N LYS A 149 -9.68 8.62 -8.01
CA LYS A 149 -10.83 8.95 -7.18
C LYS A 149 -10.43 9.09 -5.72
N ALA A 150 -11.12 9.95 -5.02
CA ALA A 150 -10.93 10.11 -3.58
C ALA A 150 -12.27 10.04 -2.83
N VAL A 151 -12.16 9.52 -1.61
CA VAL A 151 -13.27 9.41 -0.66
C VAL A 151 -12.83 10.08 0.63
N VAL A 152 -13.64 11.01 1.12
CA VAL A 152 -13.44 11.62 2.44
C VAL A 152 -14.42 10.98 3.41
N MET A 153 -13.90 10.50 4.53
CA MET A 153 -14.70 9.92 5.60
C MET A 153 -14.68 10.82 6.84
N GLU A 154 -15.85 11.00 7.44
CA GLU A 154 -15.99 11.71 8.71
C GLU A 154 -16.78 10.83 9.70
N LYS A 155 -16.22 10.58 10.88
CA LYS A 155 -16.86 9.78 11.96
C LYS A 155 -17.43 8.45 11.48
N GLY A 156 -16.70 7.75 10.61
CA GLY A 156 -17.11 6.45 10.04
C GLY A 156 -18.22 6.54 8.97
N ARG A 157 -18.48 7.72 8.42
CA ARG A 157 -19.45 7.94 7.35
C ARG A 157 -18.75 8.54 6.13
N LEU A 158 -19.26 8.19 4.95
CA LEU A 158 -18.84 8.83 3.71
C LEU A 158 -19.36 10.27 3.70
N ALA A 159 -18.44 11.25 3.74
CA ALA A 159 -18.74 12.67 3.67
C ALA A 159 -18.71 13.20 2.24
N LEU A 160 -17.73 12.72 1.43
CA LEU A 160 -17.55 13.16 0.06
C LEU A 160 -16.92 12.05 -0.77
N GLN A 161 -17.33 11.92 -2.03
CA GLN A 161 -16.66 11.09 -3.04
C GLN A 161 -16.65 11.85 -4.37
N ALA A 162 -15.49 11.96 -5.00
CA ALA A 162 -15.34 12.62 -6.30
C ALA A 162 -14.06 12.16 -7.02
N GLU A 163 -13.90 12.57 -8.28
CA GLU A 163 -12.64 12.44 -9.01
C GLU A 163 -11.55 13.29 -8.32
N SER A 164 -10.34 12.75 -8.23
CA SER A 164 -9.23 13.45 -7.54
C SER A 164 -8.88 14.78 -8.20
N ALA A 165 -8.95 14.84 -9.53
CA ALA A 165 -8.70 16.06 -10.30
C ALA A 165 -9.68 17.20 -9.94
N ASP A 166 -10.97 16.87 -9.73
CA ASP A 166 -11.99 17.85 -9.35
C ASP A 166 -11.75 18.38 -7.93
N LEU A 167 -11.31 17.50 -7.02
CA LEU A 167 -11.01 17.89 -5.64
C LEU A 167 -9.75 18.73 -5.52
N GLN A 168 -8.76 18.52 -6.37
CA GLN A 168 -7.57 19.37 -6.42
C GLN A 168 -7.90 20.83 -6.75
N GLN A 169 -8.99 21.07 -7.49
CA GLN A 169 -9.46 22.41 -7.83
C GLN A 169 -10.32 23.05 -6.74
N GLN A 170 -10.66 22.30 -5.68
CA GLN A 170 -11.53 22.74 -4.58
C GLN A 170 -10.85 22.57 -3.20
N PRO A 171 -9.66 23.16 -2.97
CA PRO A 171 -8.91 22.94 -1.74
C PRO A 171 -9.65 23.41 -0.48
N GLU A 172 -10.42 24.49 -0.57
CA GLU A 172 -11.19 25.04 0.55
C GLU A 172 -12.25 24.06 1.08
N LYS A 173 -12.91 23.33 0.16
CA LYS A 173 -13.90 22.32 0.51
C LYS A 173 -13.29 21.17 1.28
N LEU A 174 -12.10 20.75 0.88
CA LEU A 174 -11.36 19.68 1.56
C LEU A 174 -10.84 20.12 2.93
N SER A 175 -10.26 21.33 3.01
CA SER A 175 -9.78 21.90 4.28
C SER A 175 -10.92 21.99 5.31
N ALA A 176 -12.11 22.41 4.89
CA ALA A 176 -13.28 22.47 5.77
C ALA A 176 -13.73 21.10 6.28
N LEU A 177 -13.65 20.06 5.44
CA LEU A 177 -14.04 18.68 5.80
C LEU A 177 -12.98 17.96 6.64
N LEU A 178 -11.69 18.23 6.38
CA LEU A 178 -10.56 17.58 7.06
C LEU A 178 -10.11 18.31 8.33
N GLY A 179 -10.60 19.53 8.56
CA GLY A 179 -10.24 20.33 9.73
C GLY A 179 -8.81 20.88 9.69
N VAL A 180 -8.26 21.15 8.49
CA VAL A 180 -6.88 21.61 8.26
C VAL A 180 -6.85 22.87 7.40
#